data_d6810a5f35554504be2391b3b07229d9
#
_entry.id   d6810a5f35554504be2391b3b07229d9
#
_cell.length_a   1.000
_cell.length_b   1.000
_cell.length_c   1.000
_cell.angle_alpha   90.00
_cell.angle_beta   90.00
_cell.angle_gamma   90.00
#
_symmetry.space_group_name_H-M   'P 1'
#
loop_
_entity.id
_entity.type
_entity.pdbx_description
1 polymer ?
#
loop_
_entity_poly.entity_id
_entity_poly.type
_entity_poly.pdbx_seq_one_letter_code
_entity_poly.pdbx_strand_id
1 'polypeptide(L)'
;MDFSMKNNKIVNHFSNFKERSTITPMEVLADGTQANENPAACYRGLGCVSGNNSSRLLLDYKVEHPHAYEELMRLLFQKDYGAGLTHIKLELGADVNSSSGTEPCTKRSLNEPADVTRGAGFQFAADAKAINPDITIDMLRWGEPKWVTDA
;
A
#
# COMPACT_ATOMS: atom_id res chain seq x y z
N MET A 1 9.81 -13.61 -8.72
CA MET A 1 9.46 -12.82 -9.90
C MET A 1 10.65 -11.97 -10.23
N ASP A 2 11.22 -12.17 -11.37
CA ASP A 2 12.41 -11.43 -11.76
C ASP A 2 11.99 -10.38 -12.79
N PHE A 3 12.16 -9.10 -12.44
CA PHE A 3 11.88 -7.98 -13.33
C PHE A 3 13.19 -7.39 -13.81
N SER A 4 13.41 -7.36 -15.10
CA SER A 4 14.55 -6.67 -15.67
C SER A 4 14.09 -5.57 -16.62
N MET A 5 14.72 -4.39 -16.53
CA MET A 5 14.54 -3.33 -17.50
C MET A 5 15.63 -3.40 -18.56
N LYS A 6 15.26 -3.53 -19.81
CA LYS A 6 16.19 -3.46 -20.93
C LYS A 6 15.62 -2.52 -21.98
N ASN A 7 16.31 -1.41 -22.24
CA ASN A 7 15.95 -0.42 -23.25
C ASN A 7 14.53 0.20 -23.08
N ASN A 8 14.17 0.61 -21.85
CA ASN A 8 12.84 1.14 -21.52
C ASN A 8 11.67 0.16 -21.77
N LYS A 9 11.96 -1.13 -21.87
CA LYS A 9 10.95 -2.18 -21.97
C LYS A 9 10.87 -2.94 -20.65
N ILE A 10 9.68 -3.07 -20.10
CA ILE A 10 9.43 -3.97 -18.96
C ILE A 10 9.23 -5.38 -19.54
N VAL A 11 10.21 -6.26 -19.34
CA VAL A 11 10.12 -7.65 -19.75
C VAL A 11 9.79 -8.49 -18.53
N ASN A 12 8.65 -9.15 -18.55
CA ASN A 12 8.20 -10.02 -17.48
C ASN A 12 8.67 -11.45 -17.77
N HIS A 13 9.67 -11.93 -17.03
CA HIS A 13 10.13 -13.31 -17.11
C HIS A 13 9.38 -14.18 -16.11
N PHE A 14 8.35 -14.87 -16.55
CA PHE A 14 7.76 -15.99 -15.81
C PHE A 14 8.59 -17.27 -16.03
N SER A 15 9.72 -17.39 -15.38
CA SER A 15 10.46 -18.65 -15.36
C SER A 15 10.00 -19.46 -14.15
N ASN A 16 9.11 -20.41 -14.34
CA ASN A 16 8.82 -21.60 -13.52
C ASN A 16 7.34 -21.96 -13.37
N PHE A 17 6.47 -21.55 -14.30
CA PHE A 17 5.23 -22.29 -14.49
C PHE A 17 5.44 -23.37 -15.54
N LYS A 18 5.80 -24.54 -15.07
CA LYS A 18 5.78 -25.75 -15.90
C LYS A 18 4.32 -26.13 -16.13
N GLU A 19 3.94 -26.04 -17.38
CA GLU A 19 2.79 -26.68 -18.02
C GLU A 19 1.40 -26.05 -17.84
N ARG A 20 0.89 -25.63 -18.96
CA ARG A 20 -0.48 -25.70 -19.53
C ARG A 20 -1.08 -24.41 -20.01
N SER A 21 -0.33 -23.60 -20.66
CA SER A 21 -0.90 -22.83 -21.79
C SER A 21 0.26 -22.24 -22.57
N THR A 22 0.19 -22.34 -23.88
CA THR A 22 0.99 -21.53 -24.79
C THR A 22 0.55 -20.07 -24.65
N ILE A 23 0.87 -19.46 -23.51
CA ILE A 23 0.70 -18.02 -23.35
C ILE A 23 1.84 -17.41 -24.15
N THR A 24 1.52 -16.91 -25.32
CA THR A 24 2.44 -16.02 -26.03
C THR A 24 2.73 -14.85 -25.12
N PRO A 25 4.00 -14.59 -24.76
CA PRO A 25 4.30 -13.46 -23.90
C PRO A 25 3.81 -12.18 -24.59
N MET A 26 2.89 -11.47 -23.94
CA MET A 26 2.43 -10.18 -24.42
C MET A 26 3.50 -9.16 -24.04
N GLU A 27 4.16 -8.60 -25.05
CA GLU A 27 5.07 -7.46 -24.86
C GLU A 27 4.21 -6.19 -24.78
N VAL A 28 4.20 -5.55 -23.62
CA VAL A 28 3.60 -4.22 -23.47
C VAL A 28 4.71 -3.19 -23.56
N LEU A 29 4.67 -2.42 -24.64
CA LEU A 29 5.57 -1.28 -24.81
C LEU A 29 4.91 -0.05 -24.16
N ALA A 30 5.49 0.42 -23.06
CA ALA A 30 5.13 1.73 -22.51
C ALA A 30 5.95 2.80 -23.23
N ASP A 31 5.34 3.40 -24.26
CA ASP A 31 5.97 4.46 -25.05
C ASP A 31 5.40 5.82 -24.63
N GLY A 32 6.27 6.64 -24.02
CA GLY A 32 5.91 7.99 -23.58
C GLY A 32 5.69 9.00 -24.72
N THR A 33 5.96 8.62 -25.98
CA THR A 33 5.75 9.52 -27.14
C THR A 33 4.28 9.82 -27.42
N GLN A 34 3.38 8.99 -26.90
CA GLN A 34 1.93 9.17 -27.01
C GLN A 34 1.29 9.62 -25.69
N ALA A 35 2.07 10.18 -24.79
CA ALA A 35 1.56 10.71 -23.53
C ALA A 35 0.48 11.77 -23.80
N ASN A 36 -0.65 11.64 -23.11
CA ASN A 36 -1.72 12.62 -23.22
C ASN A 36 -1.31 13.94 -22.57
N GLU A 37 -1.24 15.00 -23.37
CA GLU A 37 -0.90 16.36 -22.91
C GLU A 37 -2.06 17.05 -22.16
N ASN A 38 -3.22 16.40 -22.01
CA ASN A 38 -4.34 16.98 -21.29
C ASN A 38 -4.01 17.12 -19.80
N PRO A 39 -3.96 18.36 -19.25
CA PRO A 39 -3.65 18.59 -17.83
C PRO A 39 -4.62 17.90 -16.85
N ALA A 40 -5.86 17.64 -17.29
CA ALA A 40 -6.86 16.91 -16.50
C ALA A 40 -6.59 15.40 -16.42
N ALA A 41 -5.75 14.86 -17.30
CA ALA A 41 -5.34 13.46 -17.35
C ALA A 41 -3.93 13.25 -16.78
N CYS A 42 -3.48 14.13 -15.89
CA CYS A 42 -2.17 14.03 -15.26
C CYS A 42 -2.08 12.75 -14.41
N TYR A 43 -1.08 11.93 -14.67
CA TYR A 43 -0.74 10.79 -13.82
C TYR A 43 -0.27 11.28 -12.45
N ARG A 44 -0.93 10.81 -11.38
CA ARG A 44 -0.67 11.25 -10.00
C ARG A 44 0.19 10.28 -9.20
N GLY A 45 0.69 9.22 -9.83
CA GLY A 45 1.49 8.19 -9.19
C GLY A 45 0.70 6.92 -8.90
N LEU A 46 1.37 5.99 -8.23
CA LEU A 46 0.81 4.73 -7.74
C LEU A 46 0.68 4.78 -6.23
N GLY A 47 -0.24 4.00 -5.70
CA GLY A 47 -0.45 3.88 -4.27
C GLY A 47 -0.69 2.45 -3.83
N CYS A 48 -0.79 2.28 -2.52
CA CYS A 48 -1.17 1.03 -1.89
C CYS A 48 -2.31 1.23 -0.89
N VAL A 49 -2.92 0.13 -0.48
CA VAL A 49 -3.98 0.10 0.53
C VAL A 49 -3.49 -0.69 1.74
N SER A 50 -3.68 -0.11 2.92
CA SER A 50 -3.61 -0.82 4.18
C SER A 50 -5.03 -0.87 4.78
N GLY A 51 -5.65 -2.03 4.71
CA GLY A 51 -6.98 -2.27 5.26
C GLY A 51 -7.04 -3.65 5.91
N ASN A 52 -8.08 -3.89 6.70
CA ASN A 52 -8.28 -5.16 7.42
C ASN A 52 -7.04 -5.58 8.24
N ASN A 53 -6.34 -4.61 8.82
CA ASN A 53 -5.11 -4.82 9.56
C ASN A 53 -3.98 -5.51 8.75
N SER A 54 -3.99 -5.38 7.43
CA SER A 54 -3.03 -6.05 6.54
C SER A 54 -1.57 -5.62 6.78
N SER A 55 -1.33 -4.40 7.25
CA SER A 55 0.01 -3.91 7.60
C SER A 55 0.56 -4.49 8.91
N ARG A 56 -0.24 -5.26 9.66
CA ARG A 56 0.21 -5.87 10.92
C ARG A 56 1.43 -6.77 10.71
N LEU A 57 1.40 -7.59 9.67
CA LEU A 57 2.52 -8.46 9.32
C LEU A 57 3.82 -7.67 9.09
N LEU A 58 3.72 -6.50 8.46
CA LEU A 58 4.89 -5.64 8.23
C LEU A 58 5.44 -5.07 9.53
N LEU A 59 4.59 -4.72 10.50
CA LEU A 59 5.05 -4.27 11.81
C LEU A 59 5.68 -5.39 12.63
N ASP A 60 5.16 -6.61 12.55
CA ASP A 60 5.80 -7.77 13.16
C ASP A 60 7.18 -7.99 12.52
N TYR A 61 7.28 -7.87 11.21
CA TYR A 61 8.53 -7.96 10.48
C TYR A 61 9.52 -6.85 10.83
N LYS A 62 9.04 -5.64 11.14
CA LYS A 62 9.85 -4.52 11.65
C LYS A 62 10.57 -4.87 12.94
N VAL A 63 9.92 -5.64 13.82
CA VAL A 63 10.49 -6.07 15.10
C VAL A 63 11.48 -7.22 14.92
N GLU A 64 11.12 -8.21 14.11
CA GLU A 64 11.89 -9.43 13.93
C GLU A 64 13.06 -9.26 12.96
N HIS A 65 12.88 -8.43 11.93
CA HIS A 65 13.82 -8.23 10.84
C HIS A 65 13.97 -6.75 10.45
N PRO A 66 14.45 -5.87 11.37
CA PRO A 66 14.38 -4.42 11.18
C PRO A 66 15.09 -3.93 9.92
N HIS A 67 16.25 -4.47 9.57
CA HIS A 67 16.98 -4.08 8.35
C HIS A 67 16.22 -4.45 7.07
N ALA A 68 15.59 -5.62 7.05
CA ALA A 68 14.80 -6.04 5.90
C ALA A 68 13.49 -5.22 5.78
N TYR A 69 12.90 -4.85 6.91
CA TYR A 69 11.76 -3.93 6.92
C TYR A 69 12.13 -2.55 6.38
N GLU A 70 13.25 -1.98 6.83
CA GLU A 70 13.74 -0.69 6.35
C GLU A 70 13.95 -0.72 4.83
N GLU A 71 14.62 -1.76 4.32
CA GLU A 71 14.83 -1.92 2.89
C GLU A 71 13.53 -2.08 2.11
N LEU A 72 12.58 -2.86 2.64
CA LEU A 72 11.24 -3.00 2.06
C LEU A 72 10.53 -1.65 1.97
N MET A 73 10.56 -0.86 3.03
CA MET A 73 9.93 0.46 3.06
C MET A 73 10.58 1.43 2.09
N ARG A 74 11.90 1.37 1.93
CA ARG A 74 12.63 2.15 0.92
C ARG A 74 12.25 1.73 -0.49
N LEU A 75 12.16 0.42 -0.77
CA LEU A 75 11.71 -0.11 -2.05
C LEU A 75 10.29 0.32 -2.41
N LEU A 76 9.41 0.45 -1.41
CA LEU A 76 8.03 0.90 -1.63
C LEU A 76 7.93 2.42 -1.84
N PHE A 77 8.59 3.22 -1.02
CA PHE A 77 8.26 4.65 -0.89
C PHE A 77 9.38 5.61 -1.25
N GLN A 78 10.65 5.18 -1.25
CA GLN A 78 11.74 6.08 -1.57
C GLN A 78 11.74 6.41 -3.07
N LYS A 79 11.70 7.72 -3.36
CA LYS A 79 11.74 8.22 -4.73
C LYS A 79 13.03 7.78 -5.43
N ASP A 80 12.90 7.40 -6.69
CA ASP A 80 14.00 6.99 -7.56
C ASP A 80 14.82 5.78 -7.06
N TYR A 81 14.25 4.99 -6.13
CA TYR A 81 14.91 3.81 -5.58
C TYR A 81 14.17 2.50 -5.90
N GLY A 82 12.84 2.49 -5.79
CA GLY A 82 12.02 1.31 -6.04
C GLY A 82 10.70 1.69 -6.72
N ALA A 83 9.58 1.27 -6.12
CA ALA A 83 8.25 1.56 -6.66
C ALA A 83 7.86 3.04 -6.59
N GLY A 84 8.45 3.79 -5.65
CA GLY A 84 8.20 5.22 -5.49
C GLY A 84 6.72 5.55 -5.26
N LEU A 85 6.03 4.76 -4.42
CA LEU A 85 4.61 4.96 -4.15
C LEU A 85 4.37 6.36 -3.57
N THR A 86 3.36 7.04 -4.11
CA THR A 86 3.02 8.43 -3.77
C THR A 86 1.74 8.54 -2.96
N HIS A 87 1.04 7.42 -2.73
CA HIS A 87 -0.26 7.42 -2.10
C HIS A 87 -0.48 6.19 -1.23
N ILE A 88 -1.06 6.39 -0.04
CA ILE A 88 -1.52 5.31 0.84
C ILE A 88 -2.99 5.54 1.17
N LYS A 89 -3.81 4.53 1.01
CA LYS A 89 -5.17 4.50 1.51
C LYS A 89 -5.22 3.67 2.78
N LEU A 90 -5.66 4.27 3.88
CA LEU A 90 -5.82 3.63 5.17
C LEU A 90 -7.27 3.29 5.46
N GLU A 91 -7.50 2.23 6.21
CA GLU A 91 -8.78 1.97 6.81
C GLU A 91 -8.90 2.68 8.16
N LEU A 92 -10.00 3.41 8.35
CA LEU A 92 -10.42 3.87 9.66
C LEU A 92 -11.25 2.75 10.29
N GLY A 93 -10.62 2.00 11.19
CA GLY A 93 -11.18 0.79 11.76
C GLY A 93 -12.39 1.01 12.66
N ALA A 94 -13.21 -0.03 12.78
CA ALA A 94 -14.45 -0.04 13.56
C ALA A 94 -14.53 -1.19 14.57
N ASP A 95 -13.47 -1.96 14.77
CA ASP A 95 -13.44 -3.23 15.52
C ASP A 95 -14.45 -4.27 14.97
N VAL A 96 -14.88 -4.09 13.72
CA VAL A 96 -15.81 -5.01 13.05
C VAL A 96 -15.01 -6.04 12.26
N ASN A 97 -15.33 -7.29 12.45
CA ASN A 97 -14.69 -8.37 11.69
C ASN A 97 -15.10 -8.31 10.22
N SER A 98 -14.13 -8.37 9.34
CA SER A 98 -14.33 -8.47 7.90
C SER A 98 -13.86 -9.82 7.37
N SER A 99 -14.04 -10.08 6.07
CA SER A 99 -13.62 -11.34 5.44
C SER A 99 -12.10 -11.60 5.49
N SER A 100 -11.29 -10.57 5.67
CA SER A 100 -9.82 -10.66 5.64
C SER A 100 -9.13 -10.21 6.92
N GLY A 101 -9.86 -9.73 7.91
CA GLY A 101 -9.30 -9.29 9.18
C GLY A 101 -10.12 -8.19 9.82
N THR A 102 -9.61 -7.65 10.92
CA THR A 102 -10.26 -6.57 11.67
C THR A 102 -9.29 -5.42 11.84
N GLU A 103 -9.66 -4.24 11.35
CA GLU A 103 -8.91 -3.01 11.63
C GLU A 103 -9.41 -2.41 12.95
N PRO A 104 -8.52 -2.16 13.93
CA PRO A 104 -8.90 -1.64 15.24
C PRO A 104 -9.44 -0.22 15.18
N CYS A 105 -10.46 0.06 16.00
CA CYS A 105 -10.95 1.40 16.23
C CYS A 105 -9.90 2.28 16.91
N THR A 106 -9.75 3.50 16.44
CA THR A 106 -8.93 4.52 17.12
C THR A 106 -9.60 5.02 18.40
N LYS A 107 -10.94 4.94 18.48
CA LYS A 107 -11.74 5.27 19.69
C LYS A 107 -12.81 4.20 19.91
N ARG A 108 -12.96 3.73 21.12
CA ARG A 108 -13.97 2.74 21.53
C ARG A 108 -15.10 3.31 22.38
N SER A 109 -14.99 4.62 22.74
CA SER A 109 -16.04 5.38 23.40
C SER A 109 -15.99 6.86 23.01
N LEU A 110 -17.06 7.59 23.26
CA LEU A 110 -17.14 9.03 22.98
C LEU A 110 -16.04 9.82 23.68
N ASN A 111 -15.76 9.49 24.94
CA ASN A 111 -14.83 10.25 25.80
C ASN A 111 -13.41 9.73 25.75
N GLU A 112 -13.14 8.63 25.06
CA GLU A 112 -11.79 8.09 24.90
C GLU A 112 -10.98 8.99 23.96
N PRO A 113 -9.73 9.36 24.30
CA PRO A 113 -8.84 10.01 23.33
C PRO A 113 -8.55 9.08 22.16
N ALA A 114 -8.35 9.63 20.97
CA ALA A 114 -7.99 8.83 19.80
C ALA A 114 -6.60 8.20 19.98
N ASP A 115 -6.53 6.90 19.77
CA ASP A 115 -5.29 6.13 19.80
C ASP A 115 -5.02 5.52 18.42
N VAL A 116 -4.19 6.21 17.65
CA VAL A 116 -3.80 5.78 16.29
C VAL A 116 -2.77 4.65 16.29
N THR A 117 -2.22 4.29 17.45
CA THR A 117 -1.24 3.21 17.55
C THR A 117 -1.87 1.82 17.62
N ARG A 118 -3.19 1.73 17.80
CA ARG A 118 -3.90 0.45 17.79
C ARG A 118 -3.87 -0.24 16.45
N GLY A 119 -4.02 0.54 15.37
CA GLY A 119 -4.02 0.02 13.99
C GLY A 119 -2.62 0.00 13.38
N ALA A 120 -2.30 -1.07 12.68
CA ALA A 120 -1.03 -1.18 11.98
C ALA A 120 -0.92 -0.20 10.81
N GLY A 121 -2.05 0.15 10.18
CA GLY A 121 -2.07 1.04 9.02
C GLY A 121 -1.52 2.43 9.32
N PHE A 122 -1.87 3.03 10.46
CA PHE A 122 -1.36 4.36 10.84
C PHE A 122 0.14 4.35 11.11
N GLN A 123 0.65 3.30 11.76
CA GLN A 123 2.08 3.14 12.03
C GLN A 123 2.86 2.93 10.73
N PHE A 124 2.35 2.08 9.83
CA PHE A 124 2.90 1.88 8.51
C PHE A 124 2.95 3.19 7.70
N ALA A 125 1.87 3.97 7.73
CA ALA A 125 1.82 5.28 7.05
C ALA A 125 2.79 6.30 7.65
N ALA A 126 2.99 6.28 8.97
CA ALA A 126 3.98 7.14 9.62
C ALA A 126 5.41 6.79 9.16
N ASP A 127 5.75 5.51 9.08
CA ASP A 127 7.04 5.05 8.57
C ASP A 127 7.23 5.42 7.08
N ALA A 128 6.19 5.25 6.26
CA ALA A 128 6.20 5.66 4.86
C ALA A 128 6.41 7.17 4.70
N LYS A 129 5.74 7.98 5.54
CA LYS A 129 5.87 9.44 5.55
C LYS A 129 7.27 9.91 5.98
N ALA A 130 7.93 9.15 6.83
CA ALA A 130 9.32 9.43 7.21
C ALA A 130 10.30 9.26 6.04
N ILE A 131 10.00 8.34 5.10
CA ILE A 131 10.81 8.10 3.90
C ILE A 131 10.42 9.05 2.76
N ASN A 132 9.11 9.24 2.55
CA ASN A 132 8.56 10.11 1.51
C ASN A 132 7.61 11.14 2.16
N PRO A 133 8.09 12.32 2.55
CA PRO A 133 7.26 13.35 3.18
C PRO A 133 6.09 13.85 2.32
N ASP A 134 6.20 13.71 1.01
CA ASP A 134 5.19 14.18 0.04
C ASP A 134 4.06 13.17 -0.19
N ILE A 135 4.15 11.98 0.44
CA ILE A 135 3.12 10.96 0.25
C ILE A 135 1.74 11.44 0.69
N THR A 136 0.76 11.20 -0.13
CA THR A 136 -0.66 11.50 0.18
C THR A 136 -1.29 10.34 0.94
N ILE A 137 -2.08 10.65 1.96
CA ILE A 137 -2.77 9.65 2.76
C ILE A 137 -4.27 9.93 2.73
N ASP A 138 -5.03 8.94 2.26
CA ASP A 138 -6.50 8.92 2.32
C ASP A 138 -6.97 7.92 3.37
N MET A 139 -8.16 8.15 3.89
CA MET A 139 -8.82 7.25 4.82
C MET A 139 -10.16 6.78 4.28
N LEU A 140 -10.41 5.49 4.43
CA LEU A 140 -11.68 4.87 4.10
C LEU A 140 -12.28 4.24 5.35
N ARG A 141 -13.56 4.48 5.56
CA ARG A 141 -14.34 3.87 6.61
C ARG A 141 -15.28 2.83 6.04
N TRP A 142 -15.13 1.59 6.47
CA TRP A 142 -15.98 0.47 6.05
C TRP A 142 -17.18 0.27 6.95
N GLY A 143 -17.08 0.65 8.22
CA GLY A 143 -18.11 0.46 9.21
C GLY A 143 -18.05 1.49 10.32
N GLU A 144 -19.09 1.51 11.15
CA GLU A 144 -19.20 2.39 12.29
C GLU A 144 -18.75 1.68 13.56
N PRO A 145 -17.95 2.32 14.42
CA PRO A 145 -17.70 1.81 15.75
C PRO A 145 -19.01 1.67 16.53
N LYS A 146 -19.12 0.62 17.34
CA LYS A 146 -20.34 0.32 18.13
C LYS A 146 -20.81 1.51 18.97
N TRP A 147 -19.90 2.27 19.57
CA TRP A 147 -20.24 3.45 20.36
C TRP A 147 -20.89 4.60 19.56
N VAL A 148 -20.73 4.60 18.22
CA VAL A 148 -21.40 5.56 17.32
C VAL A 148 -22.78 5.06 16.96
N THR A 149 -22.95 3.76 16.76
CA THR A 149 -24.23 3.16 16.36
C THR A 149 -25.20 2.99 17.53
N ASP A 150 -24.69 2.91 18.77
CA ASP A 150 -25.49 2.78 19.99
C ASP A 150 -25.87 4.14 20.62
N ALA A 151 -25.46 5.27 19.99
CA ALA A 151 -25.71 6.63 20.48
C ALA A 151 -27.11 7.18 19.96
#